data_e5dbe2f46fb6fb6c1f2253ba91ff206b
#
_entry.id   e5dbe2f46fb6fb6c1f2253ba91ff206b
#
_cell.length_a   1.000
_cell.length_b   1.000
_cell.length_c   1.000
_cell.angle_alpha   90.00
_cell.angle_beta   90.00
_cell.angle_gamma   90.00
#
_symmetry.space_group_name_H-M   'P 1'
#
loop_
_entity.id
_entity.type
_entity.pdbx_description
1 polymer ?
#
loop_
_entity_poly.entity_id
_entity_poly.type
_entity_poly.pdbx_seq_one_letter_code
_entity_poly.pdbx_strand_id
1 'polypeptide(L)'
;SILAFWCGNVEEQIDRIFRTSRLMREKWDRRTGDATYGQITIRNAIASSSAIYVPLRDAATPEEEFADLDEEEQHAAFHPDLKHITLTLEEMKPHTNPRYQRDEIGIGNAFADYFKPIARFNADRNIWYVYDGTVWQPDENALAVAELAKNLADQLYTFALSIKDEDTRNRYIKRVQKLQLRKNRKTMVEDAKSVYPVRMELFDSSKYLFNCANGTLDLNTLSF
;
A
#
# COMPACT_ATOMS: atom_id res chain seq x y z
N SER A 1 25.15 29.74 2.76
CA SER A 1 24.14 30.79 2.67
C SER A 1 22.93 30.28 1.89
N ILE A 2 21.70 30.73 2.25
CA ILE A 2 20.44 30.28 1.65
C ILE A 2 20.46 30.44 0.10
N LEU A 3 20.91 31.58 -0.40
CA LEU A 3 20.98 31.80 -1.86
C LEU A 3 21.98 30.87 -2.56
N ALA A 4 23.13 30.57 -1.96
CA ALA A 4 24.07 29.63 -2.52
C ALA A 4 23.46 28.22 -2.65
N PHE A 5 22.75 27.77 -1.65
CA PHE A 5 22.01 26.49 -1.68
C PHE A 5 20.99 26.45 -2.83
N TRP A 6 20.10 27.45 -2.92
CA TRP A 6 19.02 27.44 -3.91
C TRP A 6 19.42 27.76 -5.34
N CYS A 7 20.55 28.49 -5.54
CA CYS A 7 21.03 28.87 -6.88
C CYS A 7 22.08 27.91 -7.43
N GLY A 8 22.33 26.76 -6.80
CA GLY A 8 23.30 25.77 -7.31
C GLY A 8 24.73 26.31 -7.39
N ASN A 9 25.12 27.24 -6.50
CA ASN A 9 26.44 27.90 -6.47
C ASN A 9 26.77 28.76 -7.71
N VAL A 10 25.75 29.22 -8.47
CA VAL A 10 25.96 30.10 -9.62
C VAL A 10 26.08 31.57 -9.16
N GLU A 11 27.31 32.12 -9.21
CA GLU A 11 27.62 33.47 -8.71
C GLU A 11 26.73 34.56 -9.33
N GLU A 12 26.54 34.52 -10.65
CA GLU A 12 25.74 35.52 -11.39
C GLU A 12 24.26 35.49 -10.99
N GLN A 13 23.72 34.31 -10.74
CA GLN A 13 22.32 34.17 -10.32
C GLN A 13 22.12 34.68 -8.91
N ILE A 14 23.07 34.40 -8.01
CA ILE A 14 23.04 34.89 -6.63
C ILE A 14 23.13 36.42 -6.61
N ASP A 15 24.02 37.01 -7.40
CA ASP A 15 24.17 38.47 -7.51
C ASP A 15 22.90 39.14 -8.05
N ARG A 16 22.32 38.60 -9.10
CA ARG A 16 21.08 39.09 -9.70
C ARG A 16 19.91 39.09 -8.69
N ILE A 17 19.73 37.98 -7.96
CA ILE A 17 18.66 37.87 -6.98
C ILE A 17 18.92 38.82 -5.79
N PHE A 18 20.17 38.92 -5.34
CA PHE A 18 20.49 39.82 -4.23
C PHE A 18 20.24 41.28 -4.59
N ARG A 19 20.59 41.71 -5.80
CA ARG A 19 20.36 43.08 -6.30
C ARG A 19 18.90 43.49 -6.36
N THR A 20 17.99 42.55 -6.60
CA THR A 20 16.53 42.80 -6.62
C THR A 20 15.92 42.75 -5.22
N SER A 21 16.68 42.33 -4.21
CA SER A 21 16.17 42.19 -2.86
C SER A 21 16.23 43.53 -2.07
N ARG A 22 15.38 43.63 -1.05
CA ARG A 22 15.43 44.77 -0.11
C ARG A 22 16.72 44.82 0.74
N LEU A 23 17.60 43.84 0.62
CA LEU A 23 18.87 43.76 1.34
C LEU A 23 20.01 44.39 0.54
N MET A 24 19.76 44.82 -0.70
CA MET A 24 20.76 45.54 -1.50
C MET A 24 21.21 46.82 -0.81
N ARG A 25 22.51 47.05 -0.83
CA ARG A 25 23.17 48.22 -0.22
C ARG A 25 24.24 48.75 -1.15
N GLU A 26 24.51 50.06 -1.13
CA GLU A 26 25.53 50.73 -1.95
C GLU A 26 26.95 50.12 -1.82
N LYS A 27 27.26 49.58 -0.65
CA LYS A 27 28.57 48.92 -0.44
C LYS A 27 28.74 47.63 -1.27
N TRP A 28 27.68 47.09 -1.84
CA TRP A 28 27.72 45.84 -2.65
C TRP A 28 28.64 45.97 -3.84
N ASP A 29 28.62 47.15 -4.50
CA ASP A 29 29.45 47.46 -5.67
C ASP A 29 30.79 48.11 -5.31
N ARG A 30 31.06 48.31 -4.02
CA ARG A 30 32.31 48.87 -3.58
C ARG A 30 33.47 47.93 -3.85
N ARG A 31 34.48 48.42 -4.54
CA ARG A 31 35.71 47.65 -4.80
C ARG A 31 36.51 47.42 -3.54
N THR A 32 36.99 46.22 -3.36
CA THR A 32 37.91 45.79 -2.29
C THR A 32 38.98 44.90 -2.93
N GLY A 33 40.10 45.48 -3.34
CA GLY A 33 41.10 44.82 -4.14
C GLY A 33 40.66 44.60 -5.56
N ASP A 34 40.81 43.37 -6.07
CA ASP A 34 40.48 42.97 -7.46
C ASP A 34 38.98 42.65 -7.64
N ALA A 35 38.22 42.60 -6.58
CA ALA A 35 36.82 42.20 -6.63
C ALA A 35 35.92 43.23 -5.86
N THR A 36 34.60 43.17 -6.13
CA THR A 36 33.61 43.95 -5.32
C THR A 36 33.32 43.24 -4.01
N TYR A 37 32.82 44.00 -3.03
CA TYR A 37 32.35 43.44 -1.77
C TYR A 37 31.26 42.33 -2.00
N GLY A 38 30.39 42.56 -2.96
CA GLY A 38 29.38 41.57 -3.34
C GLY A 38 30.00 40.26 -3.85
N GLN A 39 30.97 40.35 -4.77
CA GLN A 39 31.66 39.16 -5.31
C GLN A 39 32.37 38.35 -4.21
N ILE A 40 33.08 39.04 -3.31
CA ILE A 40 33.74 38.38 -2.18
C ILE A 40 32.73 37.70 -1.25
N THR A 41 31.61 38.38 -0.99
CA THR A 41 30.54 37.84 -0.14
C THR A 41 29.90 36.61 -0.73
N ILE A 42 29.65 36.60 -2.07
CA ILE A 42 29.08 35.48 -2.79
C ILE A 42 30.05 34.29 -2.75
N ARG A 43 31.33 34.49 -3.07
CA ARG A 43 32.35 33.42 -3.05
C ARG A 43 32.48 32.79 -1.65
N ASN A 44 32.49 33.59 -0.61
CA ASN A 44 32.49 33.09 0.76
C ASN A 44 31.23 32.32 1.11
N ALA A 45 30.07 32.76 0.62
CA ALA A 45 28.79 32.04 0.79
C ALA A 45 28.77 30.71 0.06
N ILE A 46 29.34 30.64 -1.15
CA ILE A 46 29.46 29.39 -1.92
C ILE A 46 30.46 28.45 -1.22
N ALA A 47 31.64 28.95 -0.82
CA ALA A 47 32.65 28.14 -0.15
C ALA A 47 32.17 27.56 1.20
N SER A 48 31.25 28.24 1.88
CA SER A 48 30.64 27.77 3.13
C SER A 48 29.39 26.89 2.95
N SER A 49 28.93 26.67 1.70
CA SER A 49 27.75 25.85 1.40
C SER A 49 28.15 24.39 1.26
N SER A 50 27.75 23.55 2.18
CA SER A 50 28.04 22.10 2.15
C SER A 50 27.10 21.30 1.24
N ALA A 51 26.03 21.92 0.75
CA ALA A 51 25.02 21.30 -0.12
C ALA A 51 24.46 22.34 -1.10
N ILE A 52 24.02 21.87 -2.26
CA ILE A 52 23.28 22.66 -3.25
C ILE A 52 21.90 22.04 -3.46
N TYR A 53 20.93 22.88 -3.77
CA TYR A 53 19.63 22.41 -4.20
C TYR A 53 19.77 21.84 -5.63
N VAL A 54 19.53 20.56 -5.78
CA VAL A 54 19.34 19.92 -7.06
C VAL A 54 17.82 19.91 -7.32
N PRO A 55 17.33 20.65 -8.34
CA PRO A 55 15.93 20.55 -8.71
C PRO A 55 15.61 19.10 -9.07
N LEU A 56 14.51 18.58 -8.56
CA LEU A 56 13.94 17.29 -8.99
C LEU A 56 13.53 17.24 -10.48
N ARG A 57 14.08 18.14 -11.32
CA ARG A 57 13.82 18.19 -12.77
C ARG A 57 14.49 17.06 -13.55
N ASP A 58 15.46 16.38 -12.93
CA ASP A 58 16.03 15.12 -13.46
C ASP A 58 15.48 13.89 -12.69
N ALA A 59 14.49 14.07 -11.81
CA ALA A 59 13.66 12.96 -11.39
C ALA A 59 12.84 12.56 -12.63
N ALA A 60 13.00 11.33 -13.04
CA ALA A 60 12.16 10.69 -14.04
C ALA A 60 10.69 11.11 -13.82
N THR A 61 9.96 11.37 -14.89
CA THR A 61 8.52 11.57 -14.74
C THR A 61 7.96 10.34 -14.02
N PRO A 62 6.81 10.42 -13.30
CA PRO A 62 6.22 9.23 -12.72
C PRO A 62 6.11 8.08 -13.73
N GLU A 63 5.85 8.38 -15.01
CA GLU A 63 5.81 7.40 -16.08
C GLU A 63 7.20 6.80 -16.37
N GLU A 64 8.29 7.58 -16.29
CA GLU A 64 9.66 7.10 -16.47
C GLU A 64 10.18 6.35 -15.22
N GLU A 65 9.79 6.79 -14.03
CA GLU A 65 10.14 6.13 -12.77
C GLU A 65 9.49 4.75 -12.65
N PHE A 66 8.28 4.58 -13.22
CA PHE A 66 7.55 3.32 -13.22
C PHE A 66 7.79 2.48 -14.49
N ALA A 67 8.42 3.02 -15.53
CA ALA A 67 8.67 2.30 -16.79
C ALA A 67 9.68 1.14 -16.66
N ASP A 68 10.60 1.24 -15.71
CA ASP A 68 11.63 0.23 -15.43
C ASP A 68 11.20 -0.82 -14.39
N LEU A 69 10.00 -0.65 -13.80
CA LEU A 69 9.43 -1.70 -12.96
C LEU A 69 8.84 -2.78 -13.86
N ASP A 70 9.41 -3.96 -13.82
CA ASP A 70 8.79 -5.12 -14.46
C ASP A 70 7.33 -5.25 -14.02
N GLU A 71 6.42 -5.58 -14.95
CA GLU A 71 4.99 -5.75 -14.63
C GLU A 71 4.79 -6.71 -13.44
N GLU A 72 5.69 -7.68 -13.25
CA GLU A 72 5.71 -8.57 -12.10
C GLU A 72 6.04 -7.85 -10.78
N GLU A 73 6.95 -6.87 -10.76
CA GLU A 73 7.27 -6.09 -9.55
C GLU A 73 6.18 -5.07 -9.19
N GLN A 74 5.53 -4.45 -10.19
CA GLN A 74 4.39 -3.56 -9.96
C GLN A 74 3.19 -4.28 -9.34
N HIS A 75 3.03 -5.56 -9.65
CA HIS A 75 1.97 -6.41 -9.10
C HIS A 75 2.39 -7.19 -7.85
N ALA A 76 3.68 -7.41 -7.62
CA ALA A 76 4.18 -8.24 -6.50
C ALA A 76 3.87 -7.66 -5.11
N ALA A 77 3.68 -6.34 -4.99
CA ALA A 77 3.53 -5.68 -3.69
C ALA A 77 2.23 -6.05 -2.92
N PHE A 78 1.20 -6.63 -3.60
CA PHE A 78 -0.12 -6.83 -2.97
C PHE A 78 -0.87 -8.08 -3.41
N HIS A 79 -0.19 -9.12 -3.88
CA HIS A 79 -0.88 -10.36 -4.27
C HIS A 79 -0.96 -11.35 -3.09
N PRO A 80 -2.15 -11.47 -2.47
CA PRO A 80 -2.40 -12.53 -1.52
C PRO A 80 -2.29 -13.90 -2.21
N ASP A 81 -1.64 -14.86 -1.57
CA ASP A 81 -1.55 -16.20 -2.14
C ASP A 81 -2.87 -16.97 -2.01
N LEU A 82 -3.66 -16.92 -3.08
CA LEU A 82 -4.96 -17.58 -3.16
C LEU A 82 -4.88 -19.11 -3.07
N LYS A 83 -3.70 -19.73 -3.24
CA LYS A 83 -3.52 -21.19 -3.17
C LYS A 83 -3.80 -21.74 -1.76
N HIS A 84 -3.70 -20.90 -0.74
CA HIS A 84 -3.98 -21.29 0.64
C HIS A 84 -5.48 -21.25 1.00
N ILE A 85 -6.35 -20.86 0.08
CA ILE A 85 -7.80 -20.94 0.28
C ILE A 85 -8.21 -22.41 0.13
N THR A 86 -8.64 -22.99 1.23
CA THR A 86 -9.05 -24.40 1.28
C THR A 86 -10.57 -24.57 1.21
N LEU A 87 -11.33 -23.55 1.52
CA LEU A 87 -12.79 -23.58 1.55
C LEU A 87 -13.35 -23.20 0.17
N THR A 88 -14.21 -24.05 -0.37
CA THR A 88 -14.87 -23.79 -1.67
C THR A 88 -16.27 -23.20 -1.49
N LEU A 89 -16.78 -22.51 -2.52
CA LEU A 89 -18.14 -21.97 -2.50
C LEU A 89 -19.21 -23.06 -2.52
N GLU A 90 -18.89 -24.23 -3.07
CA GLU A 90 -19.74 -25.44 -3.06
C GLU A 90 -19.92 -25.97 -1.64
N GLU A 91 -18.88 -25.95 -0.81
CA GLU A 91 -18.92 -26.34 0.60
C GLU A 91 -19.64 -25.29 1.45
N MET A 92 -19.36 -24.02 1.20
CA MET A 92 -20.01 -22.90 1.90
C MET A 92 -21.51 -22.85 1.65
N LYS A 93 -21.96 -23.18 0.44
CA LYS A 93 -23.35 -23.07 -0.01
C LYS A 93 -23.97 -21.68 0.29
N PRO A 94 -23.36 -20.60 -0.20
CA PRO A 94 -23.71 -19.25 0.25
C PRO A 94 -25.16 -18.84 -0.11
N HIS A 95 -25.80 -19.55 -1.03
CA HIS A 95 -27.19 -19.33 -1.42
C HIS A 95 -28.21 -19.99 -0.50
N THR A 96 -27.82 -20.96 0.34
CA THR A 96 -28.72 -21.70 1.24
C THR A 96 -28.31 -21.67 2.70
N ASN A 97 -27.05 -21.50 2.97
CA ASN A 97 -26.53 -21.49 4.34
C ASN A 97 -26.99 -20.23 5.11
N PRO A 98 -27.71 -20.39 6.23
CA PRO A 98 -28.23 -19.26 7.00
C PRO A 98 -27.17 -18.28 7.49
N ARG A 99 -25.91 -18.72 7.66
CA ARG A 99 -24.79 -17.89 8.06
C ARG A 99 -24.48 -16.79 7.05
N TYR A 100 -24.73 -17.06 5.77
CA TYR A 100 -24.41 -16.15 4.67
C TYR A 100 -25.64 -15.46 4.07
N GLN A 101 -26.86 -15.78 4.55
CA GLN A 101 -28.09 -15.25 3.96
C GLN A 101 -28.55 -13.92 4.54
N ARG A 102 -27.92 -13.41 5.60
CA ARG A 102 -28.31 -12.18 6.28
C ARG A 102 -27.72 -10.94 5.60
N ASP A 103 -28.19 -10.58 4.43
CA ASP A 103 -27.77 -9.37 3.70
C ASP A 103 -26.27 -8.98 3.89
N GLU A 104 -25.99 -7.80 4.48
CA GLU A 104 -24.62 -7.29 4.69
C GLU A 104 -23.84 -8.19 5.66
N ILE A 105 -24.42 -8.55 6.79
CA ILE A 105 -23.78 -9.44 7.78
C ILE A 105 -23.40 -10.78 7.15
N GLY A 106 -24.29 -11.36 6.36
CA GLY A 106 -24.05 -12.66 5.71
C GLY A 106 -22.92 -12.58 4.67
N ILE A 107 -22.81 -11.49 3.94
CA ILE A 107 -21.74 -11.28 2.97
C ILE A 107 -20.41 -11.01 3.68
N GLY A 108 -20.41 -10.26 4.80
CA GLY A 108 -19.23 -10.08 5.66
C GLY A 108 -18.71 -11.40 6.22
N ASN A 109 -19.64 -12.27 6.71
CA ASN A 109 -19.29 -13.62 7.15
C ASN A 109 -18.70 -14.46 6.01
N ALA A 110 -19.27 -14.38 4.81
CA ALA A 110 -18.77 -15.12 3.66
C ALA A 110 -17.34 -14.71 3.30
N PHE A 111 -17.04 -13.41 3.30
CA PHE A 111 -15.70 -12.89 3.10
C PHE A 111 -14.72 -13.42 4.17
N ALA A 112 -15.09 -13.27 5.44
CA ALA A 112 -14.26 -13.69 6.55
C ALA A 112 -13.95 -15.19 6.54
N ASP A 113 -14.95 -16.02 6.28
CA ASP A 113 -14.80 -17.49 6.25
C ASP A 113 -13.94 -17.91 5.04
N TYR A 114 -14.21 -17.34 3.87
CA TYR A 114 -13.53 -17.71 2.61
C TYR A 114 -12.04 -17.35 2.65
N PHE A 115 -11.73 -16.13 3.10
CA PHE A 115 -10.36 -15.63 3.15
C PHE A 115 -9.68 -15.84 4.51
N LYS A 116 -10.29 -16.58 5.43
CA LYS A 116 -9.71 -16.88 6.74
C LYS A 116 -8.24 -17.32 6.71
N PRO A 117 -7.79 -18.16 5.77
CA PRO A 117 -6.39 -18.61 5.73
C PRO A 117 -5.40 -17.52 5.33
N ILE A 118 -5.83 -16.50 4.57
CA ILE A 118 -4.93 -15.53 3.92
C ILE A 118 -5.20 -14.06 4.29
N ALA A 119 -6.28 -13.76 4.99
CA ALA A 119 -6.59 -12.40 5.44
C ALA A 119 -7.07 -12.39 6.89
N ARG A 120 -6.46 -11.55 7.72
CA ARG A 120 -6.76 -11.40 9.15
C ARG A 120 -6.80 -9.93 9.52
N PHE A 121 -7.84 -9.53 10.25
CA PHE A 121 -7.90 -8.19 10.81
C PHE A 121 -7.23 -8.16 12.18
N ASN A 122 -6.23 -7.29 12.33
CA ASN A 122 -5.58 -7.06 13.61
C ASN A 122 -6.29 -5.95 14.36
N ALA A 123 -6.90 -6.30 15.49
CA ALA A 123 -7.69 -5.37 16.29
C ALA A 123 -6.83 -4.33 17.02
N ASP A 124 -5.58 -4.68 17.40
CA ASP A 124 -4.69 -3.80 18.16
C ASP A 124 -4.17 -2.64 17.30
N ARG A 125 -3.88 -2.91 16.02
CA ARG A 125 -3.37 -1.93 15.05
C ARG A 125 -4.46 -1.36 14.14
N ASN A 126 -5.66 -1.92 14.16
CA ASN A 126 -6.78 -1.55 13.28
C ASN A 126 -6.43 -1.67 11.77
N ILE A 127 -5.64 -2.68 11.41
CA ILE A 127 -5.21 -2.95 10.02
C ILE A 127 -5.43 -4.41 9.65
N TRP A 128 -5.56 -4.67 8.35
CA TRP A 128 -5.55 -6.01 7.82
C TRP A 128 -4.11 -6.53 7.68
N TYR A 129 -3.95 -7.84 7.87
CA TYR A 129 -2.78 -8.59 7.50
C TYR A 129 -3.17 -9.60 6.43
N VAL A 130 -2.35 -9.68 5.41
CA VAL A 130 -2.57 -10.59 4.27
C VAL A 130 -1.36 -11.49 4.11
N TYR A 131 -1.62 -12.78 3.88
CA TYR A 131 -0.58 -13.79 3.69
C TYR A 131 -0.15 -13.83 2.22
N ASP A 132 1.12 -13.64 1.94
CA ASP A 132 1.71 -13.62 0.59
C ASP A 132 2.20 -15.00 0.11
N GLY A 133 1.99 -16.04 0.90
CA GLY A 133 2.49 -17.39 0.66
C GLY A 133 3.70 -17.76 1.52
N THR A 134 4.33 -16.76 2.16
CA THR A 134 5.51 -16.94 3.01
C THR A 134 5.31 -16.30 4.38
N VAL A 135 4.86 -15.04 4.40
CA VAL A 135 4.69 -14.25 5.64
C VAL A 135 3.39 -13.46 5.63
N TRP A 136 2.97 -12.99 6.80
CA TRP A 136 1.84 -12.09 6.95
C TRP A 136 2.31 -10.64 6.78
N GLN A 137 1.86 -9.98 5.70
CA GLN A 137 2.17 -8.59 5.39
C GLN A 137 1.08 -7.64 5.91
N PRO A 138 1.44 -6.48 6.50
CA PRO A 138 0.46 -5.47 6.87
C PRO A 138 -0.11 -4.79 5.60
N ASP A 139 -1.43 -4.75 5.48
CA ASP A 139 -2.14 -4.05 4.40
C ASP A 139 -2.67 -2.71 4.92
N GLU A 140 -1.77 -1.74 5.11
CA GLU A 140 -2.06 -0.44 5.75
C GLU A 140 -3.17 0.35 5.05
N ASN A 141 -3.26 0.24 3.73
CA ASN A 141 -4.25 0.95 2.91
C ASN A 141 -5.46 0.08 2.54
N ALA A 142 -5.53 -1.16 3.03
CA ALA A 142 -6.54 -2.16 2.70
C ALA A 142 -6.70 -2.40 1.18
N LEU A 143 -5.60 -2.28 0.42
CA LEU A 143 -5.60 -2.47 -1.04
C LEU A 143 -5.70 -3.94 -1.40
N ALA A 144 -4.89 -4.80 -0.77
CA ALA A 144 -4.94 -6.24 -0.99
C ALA A 144 -6.31 -6.82 -0.61
N VAL A 145 -6.86 -6.41 0.53
CA VAL A 145 -8.20 -6.83 0.97
C VAL A 145 -9.29 -6.30 0.04
N ALA A 146 -9.12 -5.10 -0.54
CA ALA A 146 -10.06 -4.58 -1.54
C ALA A 146 -10.06 -5.43 -2.83
N GLU A 147 -8.89 -5.95 -3.26
CA GLU A 147 -8.79 -6.89 -4.40
C GLU A 147 -9.41 -8.25 -4.04
N LEU A 148 -9.18 -8.77 -2.83
CA LEU A 148 -9.89 -9.96 -2.35
C LEU A 148 -11.41 -9.78 -2.37
N ALA A 149 -11.89 -8.59 -2.03
CA ALA A 149 -13.32 -8.28 -2.07
C ALA A 149 -13.90 -8.28 -3.49
N LYS A 150 -13.14 -7.83 -4.49
CA LYS A 150 -13.51 -7.93 -5.90
C LYS A 150 -13.51 -9.38 -6.35
N ASN A 151 -12.45 -10.11 -6.02
CA ASN A 151 -12.32 -11.53 -6.35
C ASN A 151 -13.51 -12.36 -5.82
N LEU A 152 -13.89 -12.19 -4.55
CA LEU A 152 -15.06 -12.86 -3.99
C LEU A 152 -16.36 -12.48 -4.71
N ALA A 153 -16.54 -11.19 -5.04
CA ALA A 153 -17.74 -10.74 -5.76
C ALA A 153 -17.88 -11.44 -7.11
N ASP A 154 -16.80 -11.61 -7.84
CA ASP A 154 -16.78 -12.27 -9.14
C ASP A 154 -16.98 -13.79 -9.00
N GLN A 155 -16.36 -14.40 -7.99
CA GLN A 155 -16.55 -15.83 -7.70
C GLN A 155 -17.98 -16.15 -7.27
N LEU A 156 -18.59 -15.33 -6.42
CA LEU A 156 -19.99 -15.48 -6.00
C LEU A 156 -20.96 -15.32 -7.18
N TYR A 157 -20.65 -14.41 -8.11
CA TYR A 157 -21.44 -14.26 -9.33
C TYR A 157 -21.33 -15.49 -10.24
N THR A 158 -20.12 -15.99 -10.45
CA THR A 158 -19.87 -17.22 -11.22
C THR A 158 -20.55 -18.42 -10.57
N PHE A 159 -20.44 -18.55 -9.25
CA PHE A 159 -21.14 -19.58 -8.47
C PHE A 159 -22.67 -19.49 -8.65
N ALA A 160 -23.22 -18.27 -8.64
CA ALA A 160 -24.65 -18.06 -8.82
C ALA A 160 -25.17 -18.65 -10.14
N LEU A 161 -24.38 -18.61 -11.21
CA LEU A 161 -24.74 -19.18 -12.51
C LEU A 161 -24.82 -20.70 -12.48
N SER A 162 -24.13 -21.38 -11.56
CA SER A 162 -24.16 -22.85 -11.41
C SER A 162 -25.40 -23.37 -10.65
N ILE A 163 -26.19 -22.49 -10.01
CA ILE A 163 -27.38 -22.87 -9.25
C ILE A 163 -28.45 -23.40 -10.22
N LYS A 164 -28.90 -24.65 -10.00
CA LYS A 164 -29.84 -25.35 -10.90
C LYS A 164 -31.23 -24.76 -10.86
N ASP A 165 -31.75 -24.47 -9.64
CA ASP A 165 -33.07 -23.87 -9.44
C ASP A 165 -33.10 -22.43 -9.95
N GLU A 166 -33.96 -22.18 -10.94
CA GLU A 166 -33.99 -20.89 -11.64
C GLU A 166 -34.42 -19.73 -10.72
N ASP A 167 -35.40 -19.93 -9.86
CA ASP A 167 -35.89 -18.91 -8.97
C ASP A 167 -34.84 -18.56 -7.91
N THR A 168 -34.17 -19.55 -7.34
CA THR A 168 -33.07 -19.36 -6.39
C THR A 168 -31.88 -18.70 -7.06
N ARG A 169 -31.51 -19.13 -8.28
CA ARG A 169 -30.45 -18.52 -9.06
C ARG A 169 -30.72 -17.03 -9.31
N ASN A 170 -31.91 -16.70 -9.80
CA ASN A 170 -32.27 -15.30 -10.12
C ASN A 170 -32.29 -14.41 -8.88
N ARG A 171 -32.77 -14.90 -7.76
CA ARG A 171 -32.74 -14.20 -6.47
C ARG A 171 -31.29 -13.99 -6.00
N TYR A 172 -30.46 -15.01 -6.09
CA TYR A 172 -29.09 -14.93 -5.63
C TYR A 172 -28.23 -14.04 -6.56
N ILE A 173 -28.40 -14.08 -7.88
CA ILE A 173 -27.78 -13.17 -8.84
C ILE A 173 -28.09 -11.71 -8.47
N LYS A 174 -29.36 -11.36 -8.26
CA LYS A 174 -29.74 -10.00 -7.86
C LYS A 174 -29.05 -9.53 -6.58
N ARG A 175 -28.80 -10.45 -5.65
CA ARG A 175 -28.09 -10.16 -4.41
C ARG A 175 -26.61 -9.91 -4.65
N VAL A 176 -25.90 -10.82 -5.34
CA VAL A 176 -24.46 -10.72 -5.55
C VAL A 176 -24.07 -9.60 -6.52
N GLN A 177 -24.95 -9.25 -7.48
CA GLN A 177 -24.73 -8.09 -8.35
C GLN A 177 -24.54 -6.76 -7.56
N LYS A 178 -25.12 -6.64 -6.39
CA LYS A 178 -24.92 -5.46 -5.53
C LYS A 178 -23.45 -5.30 -5.10
N LEU A 179 -22.66 -6.38 -5.08
CA LEU A 179 -21.23 -6.36 -4.76
C LEU A 179 -20.36 -5.71 -5.86
N GLN A 180 -20.92 -5.50 -7.06
CA GLN A 180 -20.26 -4.70 -8.09
C GLN A 180 -20.11 -3.22 -7.67
N LEU A 181 -20.94 -2.76 -6.74
CA LEU A 181 -20.83 -1.41 -6.18
C LEU A 181 -19.74 -1.38 -5.08
N ARG A 182 -18.80 -0.44 -5.22
CA ARG A 182 -17.71 -0.24 -4.24
C ARG A 182 -18.21 -0.08 -2.80
N LYS A 183 -19.34 0.62 -2.61
CA LYS A 183 -19.95 0.82 -1.30
C LYS A 183 -20.21 -0.52 -0.60
N ASN A 184 -20.84 -1.47 -1.31
CA ASN A 184 -21.22 -2.76 -0.73
C ASN A 184 -20.01 -3.66 -0.45
N ARG A 185 -18.96 -3.59 -1.29
CA ARG A 185 -17.69 -4.28 -0.99
C ARG A 185 -16.99 -3.68 0.25
N LYS A 186 -17.04 -2.36 0.42
CA LYS A 186 -16.50 -1.74 1.65
C LYS A 186 -17.27 -2.21 2.89
N THR A 187 -18.61 -2.25 2.85
CA THR A 187 -19.43 -2.77 3.95
C THR A 187 -19.09 -4.23 4.23
N MET A 188 -18.96 -5.07 3.21
CA MET A 188 -18.57 -6.47 3.35
C MET A 188 -17.23 -6.63 4.11
N VAL A 189 -16.21 -5.86 3.74
CA VAL A 189 -14.89 -5.90 4.39
C VAL A 189 -14.97 -5.35 5.81
N GLU A 190 -15.78 -4.31 6.05
CA GLU A 190 -15.96 -3.73 7.38
C GLU A 190 -16.63 -4.72 8.35
N ASP A 191 -17.72 -5.36 7.91
CA ASP A 191 -18.41 -6.38 8.71
C ASP A 191 -17.52 -7.60 8.98
N ALA A 192 -16.65 -7.96 8.03
CA ALA A 192 -15.73 -9.09 8.17
C ALA A 192 -14.68 -8.89 9.28
N LYS A 193 -14.32 -7.65 9.64
CA LYS A 193 -13.33 -7.34 10.69
C LYS A 193 -13.67 -7.98 12.03
N SER A 194 -14.96 -8.03 12.37
CA SER A 194 -15.43 -8.52 13.65
C SER A 194 -15.55 -10.04 13.74
N VAL A 195 -15.43 -10.77 12.62
CA VAL A 195 -15.68 -12.22 12.58
C VAL A 195 -14.53 -13.02 13.16
N TYR A 196 -13.30 -12.71 12.72
CA TYR A 196 -12.07 -13.39 13.20
C TYR A 196 -10.95 -12.39 13.49
N PRO A 197 -11.17 -11.44 14.42
CA PRO A 197 -10.12 -10.50 14.77
C PRO A 197 -8.95 -11.23 15.44
N VAL A 198 -7.74 -10.81 15.14
CA VAL A 198 -6.51 -11.32 15.75
C VAL A 198 -5.80 -10.23 16.52
N ARG A 199 -5.03 -10.60 17.54
CA ARG A 199 -4.13 -9.71 18.28
C ARG A 199 -2.70 -9.92 17.83
N MET A 200 -1.86 -8.92 18.04
CA MET A 200 -0.43 -9.02 17.70
C MET A 200 0.28 -10.19 18.39
N GLU A 201 -0.15 -10.54 19.59
CA GLU A 201 0.40 -11.68 20.36
C GLU A 201 0.26 -13.04 19.66
N LEU A 202 -0.65 -13.16 18.69
CA LEU A 202 -0.84 -14.39 17.91
C LEU A 202 0.16 -14.53 16.76
N PHE A 203 0.74 -13.41 16.31
CA PHE A 203 1.83 -13.45 15.35
C PHE A 203 3.12 -13.79 16.09
N ASP A 204 3.95 -14.64 15.50
CA ASP A 204 5.23 -15.09 16.06
C ASP A 204 5.11 -15.68 17.50
N SER A 205 3.94 -16.23 17.85
CA SER A 205 3.68 -16.80 19.17
C SER A 205 4.54 -18.04 19.48
N SER A 206 5.02 -18.72 18.44
CA SER A 206 5.89 -19.90 18.59
C SER A 206 7.36 -19.51 18.53
N LYS A 207 8.04 -19.55 19.67
CA LYS A 207 9.48 -19.20 19.80
C LYS A 207 10.43 -20.17 19.10
N TYR A 208 9.94 -21.32 18.71
CA TYR A 208 10.75 -22.41 18.16
C TYR A 208 10.51 -22.63 16.66
N LEU A 209 9.57 -21.92 16.07
CA LEU A 209 9.34 -21.98 14.63
C LEU A 209 10.09 -20.84 13.94
N PHE A 210 10.97 -21.21 13.02
CA PHE A 210 11.74 -20.26 12.21
C PHE A 210 11.29 -20.37 10.76
N ASN A 211 10.72 -19.28 10.23
CA ASN A 211 10.22 -19.24 8.86
C ASN A 211 11.36 -18.94 7.88
N CYS A 212 11.49 -19.80 6.85
CA CYS A 212 12.45 -19.69 5.78
C CYS A 212 11.71 -19.58 4.44
N ALA A 213 12.37 -19.12 3.38
CA ALA A 213 11.77 -19.02 2.05
C ALA A 213 11.24 -20.35 1.48
N ASN A 214 11.77 -21.49 1.93
CA ASN A 214 11.44 -22.83 1.47
C ASN A 214 10.63 -23.67 2.49
N GLY A 215 10.21 -23.07 3.62
CA GLY A 215 9.40 -23.75 4.64
C GLY A 215 9.65 -23.22 6.05
N THR A 216 9.13 -23.92 7.03
CA THR A 216 9.27 -23.55 8.45
C THR A 216 10.09 -24.61 9.19
N LEU A 217 11.22 -24.20 9.75
CA LEU A 217 12.07 -25.05 10.57
C LEU A 217 11.56 -25.05 12.02
N ASP A 218 11.29 -26.21 12.58
CA ASP A 218 11.03 -26.37 14.01
C ASP A 218 12.36 -26.60 14.74
N LEU A 219 12.77 -25.60 15.53
CA LEU A 219 14.02 -25.63 16.30
C LEU A 219 14.03 -26.65 17.44
N ASN A 220 12.87 -27.16 17.90
CA ASN A 220 12.80 -28.21 18.91
C ASN A 220 13.12 -29.58 18.33
N THR A 221 12.57 -29.86 17.14
CA THR A 221 12.69 -31.17 16.51
C THR A 221 13.78 -31.18 15.42
N LEU A 222 14.30 -30.02 15.06
CA LEU A 222 15.21 -29.79 13.92
C LEU A 222 14.65 -30.37 12.60
N SER A 223 13.33 -30.43 12.52
CA SER A 223 12.61 -30.86 11.30
C SER A 223 12.19 -29.65 10.47
N PHE A 224 12.14 -29.88 9.15
CA PHE A 224 11.81 -28.87 8.15
C PHE A 224 10.44 -29.16 7.56
#